data_623b7ad7f34ba6568631f9aa6e1dcff8
#
_entry.id   623b7ad7f34ba6568631f9aa6e1dcff8
#
_cell.length_a   1.000
_cell.length_b   1.000
_cell.length_c   1.000
_cell.angle_alpha   90.00
_cell.angle_beta   90.00
_cell.angle_gamma   90.00
#
_symmetry.space_group_name_H-M   'P 1'
#
loop_
_entity.id
_entity.type
_entity.pdbx_description
1 polymer ?
#
loop_
_entity_poly.entity_id
_entity_poly.type
_entity_poly.pdbx_seq_one_letter_code
_entity_poly.pdbx_strand_id
1 'polypeptide(L)'
;TVPFIARYRKEATGGLDEVEIKQIDDEYRYMENLQKRKDEVIHSIEQQGMLTEDLKKDIIKQTKLQRVEDLYRPYKQKKKTRATEAKRKGLEPLAKWLLQKNLDKNVDEKAQEFINEEVSTVEDAIKGAQDIIAEQVSDDPKYRSRLLKDIYHQGQIVSAKKKKAEDEK
;
A
#
# COMPACT_ATOMS: atom_id res chain seq x y z
N THR A 1 2.76 28.28 21.98
CA THR A 1 3.08 26.89 22.39
C THR A 1 2.02 26.38 23.34
N VAL A 2 1.78 25.05 23.34
CA VAL A 2 0.81 24.39 24.23
C VAL A 2 0.98 24.78 25.71
N PRO A 3 2.19 24.72 26.29
CA PRO A 3 2.38 25.13 27.69
C PRO A 3 2.02 26.61 27.96
N PHE A 4 2.25 27.47 26.99
CA PHE A 4 1.86 28.89 27.11
C PHE A 4 0.34 29.05 27.15
N ILE A 5 -0.38 28.35 26.27
CA ILE A 5 -1.85 28.41 26.22
C ILE A 5 -2.43 27.86 27.53
N ALA A 6 -1.99 26.70 27.97
CA ALA A 6 -2.46 26.06 29.21
C ALA A 6 -2.26 26.94 30.44
N ARG A 7 -1.15 27.68 30.49
CA ARG A 7 -0.80 28.52 31.65
C ARG A 7 -1.45 29.91 31.63
N TYR A 8 -1.49 30.54 30.45
CA TYR A 8 -1.81 31.97 30.34
C TYR A 8 -3.10 32.28 29.54
N ARG A 9 -3.77 31.26 28.99
CA ARG A 9 -4.98 31.42 28.14
C ARG A 9 -6.12 30.49 28.59
N LYS A 10 -6.22 30.21 29.87
CA LYS A 10 -7.26 29.35 30.44
C LYS A 10 -8.69 29.79 30.09
N GLU A 11 -8.93 31.10 30.06
CA GLU A 11 -10.22 31.67 29.69
C GLU A 11 -10.61 31.34 28.22
N ALA A 12 -9.63 31.38 27.31
CA ALA A 12 -9.87 31.09 25.90
C ALA A 12 -10.11 29.58 25.63
N THR A 13 -9.61 28.70 26.50
CA THR A 13 -9.73 27.26 26.36
C THR A 13 -10.85 26.67 27.22
N GLY A 14 -11.58 27.50 27.98
CA GLY A 14 -12.59 27.00 28.93
C GLY A 14 -12.01 26.19 30.10
N GLY A 15 -10.70 26.38 30.40
CA GLY A 15 -10.03 25.72 31.51
C GLY A 15 -9.34 24.41 31.17
N LEU A 16 -9.19 24.06 29.89
CA LEU A 16 -8.48 22.87 29.46
C LEU A 16 -7.05 22.83 30.02
N ASP A 17 -6.61 21.64 30.39
CA ASP A 17 -5.27 21.40 30.87
C ASP A 17 -4.25 21.23 29.69
N GLU A 18 -2.98 21.10 30.04
CA GLU A 18 -1.90 20.98 29.01
C GLU A 18 -2.02 19.70 28.19
N VAL A 19 -2.51 18.60 28.78
CA VAL A 19 -2.68 17.33 28.11
C VAL A 19 -3.81 17.41 27.07
N GLU A 20 -4.93 17.98 27.47
CA GLU A 20 -6.11 18.18 26.61
C GLU A 20 -5.77 19.11 25.42
N ILE A 21 -5.09 20.23 25.68
CA ILE A 21 -4.66 21.16 24.62
C ILE A 21 -3.69 20.48 23.68
N LYS A 22 -2.76 19.66 24.20
CA LYS A 22 -1.83 18.92 23.37
C LYS A 22 -2.53 17.88 22.51
N GLN A 23 -3.52 17.17 23.03
CA GLN A 23 -4.30 16.21 22.23
C GLN A 23 -5.04 16.93 21.09
N ILE A 24 -5.59 18.10 21.32
CA ILE A 24 -6.25 18.91 20.28
C ILE A 24 -5.24 19.37 19.22
N ASP A 25 -4.05 19.83 19.62
CA ASP A 25 -2.99 20.24 18.67
C ASP A 25 -2.48 19.06 17.84
N ASP A 26 -2.26 17.91 18.47
CA ASP A 26 -1.81 16.69 17.81
C ASP A 26 -2.86 16.19 16.79
N GLU A 27 -4.15 16.19 17.16
CA GLU A 27 -5.25 15.82 16.26
C GLU A 27 -5.43 16.82 15.12
N TYR A 28 -5.35 18.11 15.40
CA TYR A 28 -5.41 19.15 14.39
C TYR A 28 -4.29 19.00 13.36
N ARG A 29 -3.05 18.82 13.81
CA ARG A 29 -1.90 18.58 12.92
C ARG A 29 -2.04 17.29 12.11
N TYR A 30 -2.58 16.24 12.74
CA TYR A 30 -2.87 15.01 12.02
C TYR A 30 -3.87 15.25 10.89
N MET A 31 -4.96 15.99 11.14
CA MET A 31 -5.97 16.31 10.14
C MET A 31 -5.42 17.20 9.02
N GLU A 32 -4.60 18.19 9.33
CA GLU A 32 -3.92 19.01 8.31
C GLU A 32 -3.02 18.16 7.42
N ASN A 33 -2.19 17.30 8.01
CA ASN A 33 -1.31 16.40 7.27
C ASN A 33 -2.11 15.41 6.42
N LEU A 34 -3.21 14.88 6.96
CA LEU A 34 -4.10 13.99 6.23
C LEU A 34 -4.72 14.70 5.03
N GLN A 35 -5.23 15.92 5.19
CA GLN A 35 -5.82 16.68 4.09
C GLN A 35 -4.78 17.00 3.01
N LYS A 36 -3.62 17.51 3.40
CA LYS A 36 -2.51 17.75 2.48
C LYS A 36 -2.14 16.50 1.70
N ARG A 37 -2.08 15.34 2.40
CA ARG A 37 -1.74 14.09 1.74
C ARG A 37 -2.80 13.61 0.75
N LYS A 38 -4.09 13.81 1.04
CA LYS A 38 -5.18 13.53 0.11
C LYS A 38 -5.04 14.34 -1.18
N ASP A 39 -4.77 15.64 -1.04
CA ASP A 39 -4.62 16.55 -2.17
C ASP A 39 -3.41 16.17 -3.05
N GLU A 40 -2.27 15.83 -2.44
CA GLU A 40 -1.09 15.33 -3.14
C GLU A 40 -1.39 14.05 -3.92
N VAL A 41 -2.09 13.09 -3.30
CA VAL A 41 -2.45 11.81 -3.92
C VAL A 41 -3.41 12.00 -5.08
N ILE A 42 -4.46 12.79 -4.89
CA ILE A 42 -5.44 13.12 -5.95
C ILE A 42 -4.71 13.74 -7.14
N HIS A 43 -3.89 14.76 -6.89
CA HIS A 43 -3.11 15.44 -7.94
C HIS A 43 -2.18 14.47 -8.68
N SER A 44 -1.48 13.60 -7.96
CA SER A 44 -0.58 12.62 -8.57
C SER A 44 -1.31 11.60 -9.47
N ILE A 45 -2.50 11.14 -9.07
CA ILE A 45 -3.31 10.21 -9.87
C ILE A 45 -3.93 10.93 -11.08
N GLU A 46 -4.35 12.18 -10.89
CA GLU A 46 -4.89 13.03 -11.95
C GLU A 46 -3.87 13.29 -13.06
N GLN A 47 -2.62 13.61 -12.70
CA GLN A 47 -1.52 13.77 -13.66
C GLN A 47 -1.24 12.50 -14.48
N GLN A 48 -1.55 11.32 -13.93
CA GLN A 48 -1.43 10.04 -14.64
C GLN A 48 -2.65 9.75 -15.53
N GLY A 49 -3.68 10.59 -15.53
CA GLY A 49 -4.93 10.37 -16.26
C GLY A 49 -5.77 9.20 -15.74
N MET A 50 -5.51 8.75 -14.49
CA MET A 50 -6.13 7.55 -13.91
C MET A 50 -7.14 7.89 -12.81
N LEU A 51 -7.40 9.17 -12.52
CA LEU A 51 -8.34 9.59 -11.49
C LEU A 51 -9.79 9.43 -11.98
N THR A 52 -10.56 8.63 -11.25
CA THR A 52 -12.01 8.53 -11.44
C THR A 52 -12.74 9.28 -10.33
N GLU A 53 -13.99 9.72 -10.60
CA GLU A 53 -14.82 10.40 -9.60
C GLU A 53 -15.07 9.55 -8.35
N ASP A 54 -15.24 8.24 -8.53
CA ASP A 54 -15.44 7.33 -7.39
C ASP A 54 -14.17 7.17 -6.55
N LEU A 55 -13.01 7.06 -7.19
CA LEU A 55 -11.72 7.02 -6.47
C LEU A 55 -11.46 8.32 -5.69
N LYS A 56 -11.75 9.47 -6.32
CA LYS A 56 -11.62 10.78 -5.67
C LYS A 56 -12.49 10.87 -4.42
N LYS A 57 -13.77 10.48 -4.53
CA LYS A 57 -14.69 10.42 -3.39
C LYS A 57 -14.19 9.47 -2.30
N ASP A 58 -13.65 8.31 -2.71
CA ASP A 58 -13.11 7.33 -1.78
C ASP A 58 -11.87 7.85 -1.04
N ILE A 59 -11.00 8.61 -1.68
CA ILE A 59 -9.84 9.24 -1.03
C ILE A 59 -10.31 10.34 -0.07
N ILE A 60 -11.22 11.22 -0.49
CA ILE A 60 -11.69 12.36 0.31
C ILE A 60 -12.33 11.88 1.62
N LYS A 61 -13.14 10.83 1.60
CA LYS A 61 -13.83 10.32 2.79
C LYS A 61 -12.94 9.60 3.81
N GLN A 62 -11.68 9.30 3.49
CA GLN A 62 -10.80 8.62 4.44
C GLN A 62 -10.45 9.51 5.63
N THR A 63 -10.44 8.91 6.81
CA THR A 63 -10.05 9.56 8.08
C THR A 63 -8.68 9.10 8.58
N LYS A 64 -8.08 8.11 7.93
CA LYS A 64 -6.78 7.54 8.30
C LYS A 64 -5.80 7.62 7.15
N LEU A 65 -4.61 8.17 7.43
CA LEU A 65 -3.53 8.29 6.44
C LEU A 65 -3.19 6.96 5.76
N GLN A 66 -3.15 5.87 6.54
CA GLN A 66 -2.87 4.54 6.00
C GLN A 66 -3.86 4.13 4.90
N ARG A 67 -5.14 4.51 5.03
CA ARG A 67 -6.16 4.21 4.01
C ARG A 67 -5.96 5.01 2.73
N VAL A 68 -5.53 6.25 2.85
CA VAL A 68 -5.15 7.08 1.69
C VAL A 68 -3.96 6.45 0.96
N GLU A 69 -2.93 6.01 1.70
CA GLU A 69 -1.77 5.32 1.11
C GLU A 69 -2.15 3.98 0.45
N ASP A 70 -3.06 3.21 1.05
CA ASP A 70 -3.55 1.95 0.46
C ASP A 70 -4.29 2.18 -0.87
N LEU A 71 -5.10 3.25 -0.97
CA LEU A 71 -5.78 3.64 -2.21
C LEU A 71 -4.80 4.16 -3.27
N TYR A 72 -3.75 4.88 -2.85
CA TYR A 72 -2.72 5.41 -3.75
C TYR A 72 -1.77 4.35 -4.28
N ARG A 73 -1.57 3.25 -3.56
CA ARG A 73 -0.54 2.25 -3.82
C ARG A 73 -0.52 1.71 -5.26
N PRO A 74 -1.66 1.39 -5.92
CA PRO A 74 -1.68 0.95 -7.31
C PRO A 74 -1.13 1.99 -8.30
N TYR A 75 -1.24 3.27 -7.96
CA TYR A 75 -0.87 4.42 -8.82
C TYR A 75 0.52 4.98 -8.50
N LYS A 76 1.10 4.56 -7.36
CA LYS A 76 2.42 5.03 -6.95
C LYS A 76 3.47 4.53 -7.93
N GLN A 77 4.26 5.46 -8.48
CA GLN A 77 5.41 5.10 -9.29
C GLN A 77 6.36 4.21 -8.50
N LYS A 78 6.51 2.99 -8.95
CA LYS A 78 7.37 2.00 -8.31
C LYS A 78 8.77 2.07 -8.88
N LYS A 79 9.75 1.89 -8.01
CA LYS A 79 11.11 1.55 -8.43
C LYS A 79 11.07 0.19 -9.14
N LYS A 80 12.14 -0.13 -9.88
CA LYS A 80 12.32 -1.40 -10.56
C LYS A 80 12.03 -2.59 -9.63
N THR A 81 10.94 -3.32 -9.91
CA THR A 81 10.52 -4.52 -9.18
C THR A 81 10.62 -5.74 -10.10
N ARG A 82 10.56 -6.96 -9.54
CA ARG A 82 10.48 -8.18 -10.35
C ARG A 82 9.26 -8.17 -11.28
N ALA A 83 8.13 -7.67 -10.79
CA ALA A 83 6.92 -7.53 -11.60
C ALA A 83 7.06 -6.52 -12.74
N THR A 84 7.73 -5.36 -12.52
CA THR A 84 7.99 -4.40 -13.61
C THR A 84 8.92 -4.99 -14.67
N GLU A 85 9.94 -5.76 -14.26
CA GLU A 85 10.80 -6.48 -15.20
C GLU A 85 10.02 -7.56 -15.99
N ALA A 86 9.16 -8.31 -15.33
CA ALA A 86 8.32 -9.31 -15.98
C ALA A 86 7.34 -8.68 -16.98
N LYS A 87 6.75 -7.52 -16.64
CA LYS A 87 5.91 -6.74 -17.59
C LYS A 87 6.72 -6.27 -18.79
N ARG A 88 7.94 -5.76 -18.56
CA ARG A 88 8.83 -5.33 -19.64
C ARG A 88 9.17 -6.51 -20.61
N LYS A 89 9.32 -7.71 -20.06
CA LYS A 89 9.55 -8.94 -20.83
C LYS A 89 8.29 -9.47 -21.54
N GLY A 90 7.15 -8.78 -21.44
CA GLY A 90 5.91 -9.14 -22.14
C GLY A 90 5.06 -10.21 -21.45
N LEU A 91 5.26 -10.47 -20.16
CA LEU A 91 4.56 -11.54 -19.44
C LEU A 91 3.20 -11.13 -18.84
N GLU A 92 2.77 -9.87 -19.03
CA GLU A 92 1.48 -9.40 -18.52
C GLU A 92 0.26 -10.16 -19.09
N PRO A 93 0.20 -10.51 -20.41
CA PRO A 93 -0.92 -11.29 -20.92
C PRO A 93 -0.98 -12.70 -20.32
N LEU A 94 0.17 -13.32 -20.02
CA LEU A 94 0.21 -14.63 -19.34
C LEU A 94 -0.32 -14.51 -17.91
N ALA A 95 0.06 -13.46 -17.16
CA ALA A 95 -0.48 -13.18 -15.83
C ALA A 95 -2.01 -13.00 -15.86
N LYS A 96 -2.53 -12.24 -16.81
CA LYS A 96 -3.98 -12.06 -17.00
C LYS A 96 -4.69 -13.37 -17.33
N TRP A 97 -4.09 -14.19 -18.18
CA TRP A 97 -4.65 -15.50 -18.55
C TRP A 97 -4.70 -16.43 -17.34
N LEU A 98 -3.66 -16.47 -16.50
CA LEU A 98 -3.63 -17.28 -15.27
C LEU A 98 -4.74 -16.85 -14.27
N LEU A 99 -5.05 -15.56 -14.19
CA LEU A 99 -6.12 -15.04 -13.31
C LEU A 99 -7.52 -15.41 -13.78
N GLN A 100 -7.72 -15.78 -15.06
CA GLN A 100 -9.04 -16.12 -15.63
C GLN A 100 -9.54 -17.53 -15.28
N LYS A 101 -8.96 -18.21 -14.28
CA LYS A 101 -9.37 -19.55 -13.82
C LYS A 101 -9.41 -20.60 -14.94
N ASN A 102 -8.40 -20.60 -15.80
CA ASN A 102 -8.26 -21.60 -16.87
C ASN A 102 -7.74 -22.95 -16.31
N LEU A 103 -8.46 -23.52 -15.33
CA LEU A 103 -8.03 -24.71 -14.56
C LEU A 103 -7.90 -25.98 -15.42
N ASP A 104 -8.59 -26.02 -16.55
CA ASP A 104 -8.61 -27.17 -17.45
C ASP A 104 -7.59 -27.08 -18.59
N LYS A 105 -6.77 -26.04 -18.63
CA LYS A 105 -5.79 -25.81 -19.69
C LYS A 105 -4.37 -26.05 -19.16
N ASN A 106 -3.54 -26.60 -20.04
CA ASN A 106 -2.13 -26.84 -19.70
C ASN A 106 -1.39 -25.49 -19.61
N VAL A 107 -0.96 -25.15 -18.39
CA VAL A 107 -0.25 -23.90 -18.10
C VAL A 107 1.09 -23.85 -18.82
N ASP A 108 1.78 -24.98 -18.91
CA ASP A 108 3.09 -25.05 -19.55
C ASP A 108 3.01 -24.80 -21.06
N GLU A 109 1.99 -25.35 -21.74
CA GLU A 109 1.73 -25.07 -23.16
C GLU A 109 1.47 -23.58 -23.38
N LYS A 110 0.67 -22.97 -22.51
CA LYS A 110 0.40 -21.52 -22.62
C LYS A 110 1.63 -20.68 -22.35
N ALA A 111 2.45 -21.06 -21.37
CA ALA A 111 3.69 -20.34 -21.05
C ALA A 111 4.74 -20.45 -22.14
N GLN A 112 4.76 -21.55 -22.93
CA GLN A 112 5.66 -21.70 -24.09
C GLN A 112 5.48 -20.59 -25.14
N GLU A 113 4.27 -20.06 -25.30
CA GLU A 113 4.00 -18.93 -26.23
C GLU A 113 4.74 -17.64 -25.86
N PHE A 114 5.23 -17.53 -24.62
CA PHE A 114 5.89 -16.34 -24.07
C PHE A 114 7.40 -16.48 -23.95
N ILE A 115 7.98 -17.60 -24.41
CA ILE A 115 9.44 -17.77 -24.49
C ILE A 115 10.00 -16.83 -25.55
N ASN A 116 11.01 -16.06 -25.18
CA ASN A 116 11.71 -15.13 -26.05
C ASN A 116 13.18 -14.98 -25.61
N GLU A 117 13.95 -14.08 -26.23
CA GLU A 117 15.38 -13.88 -25.90
C GLU A 117 15.62 -13.50 -24.43
N GLU A 118 14.65 -12.87 -23.75
CA GLU A 118 14.75 -12.46 -22.36
C GLU A 118 14.06 -13.43 -21.37
N VAL A 119 13.29 -14.39 -21.88
CA VAL A 119 12.56 -15.40 -21.09
C VAL A 119 12.91 -16.78 -21.69
N SER A 120 13.90 -17.41 -21.12
CA SER A 120 14.53 -18.60 -21.74
C SER A 120 13.81 -19.90 -21.50
N THR A 121 12.99 -19.98 -20.43
CA THR A 121 12.30 -21.22 -20.03
C THR A 121 10.84 -21.00 -19.69
N VAL A 122 10.05 -22.08 -19.71
CA VAL A 122 8.64 -22.09 -19.29
C VAL A 122 8.54 -21.67 -17.82
N GLU A 123 9.45 -22.15 -16.99
CA GLU A 123 9.50 -21.82 -15.57
C GLU A 123 9.72 -20.31 -15.34
N ASP A 124 10.60 -19.70 -16.13
CA ASP A 124 10.86 -18.24 -16.05
C ASP A 124 9.62 -17.43 -16.46
N ALA A 125 8.90 -17.89 -17.50
CA ALA A 125 7.65 -17.27 -17.93
C ALA A 125 6.59 -17.33 -16.84
N ILE A 126 6.37 -18.50 -16.25
CA ILE A 126 5.40 -18.71 -15.16
C ILE A 126 5.80 -17.89 -13.94
N LYS A 127 7.07 -17.92 -13.53
CA LYS A 127 7.55 -17.15 -12.38
C LYS A 127 7.38 -15.65 -12.57
N GLY A 128 7.68 -15.13 -13.76
CA GLY A 128 7.47 -13.74 -14.09
C GLY A 128 5.98 -13.34 -14.04
N ALA A 129 5.10 -14.19 -14.56
CA ALA A 129 3.65 -13.99 -14.45
C ALA A 129 3.18 -14.04 -13.00
N GLN A 130 3.71 -14.95 -12.17
CA GLN A 130 3.43 -14.99 -10.72
C GLN A 130 3.91 -13.74 -10.00
N ASP A 131 5.08 -13.19 -10.32
CA ASP A 131 5.56 -11.94 -9.74
C ASP A 131 4.62 -10.76 -10.06
N ILE A 132 4.05 -10.71 -11.28
CA ILE A 132 3.05 -9.71 -11.65
C ILE A 132 1.78 -9.88 -10.83
N ILE A 133 1.26 -11.11 -10.70
CA ILE A 133 0.05 -11.41 -9.93
C ILE A 133 0.26 -11.08 -8.45
N ALA A 134 1.39 -11.48 -7.88
CA ALA A 134 1.73 -11.19 -6.49
C ALA A 134 1.77 -9.69 -6.21
N GLU A 135 2.31 -8.90 -7.13
CA GLU A 135 2.31 -7.45 -7.02
C GLU A 135 0.88 -6.88 -7.07
N GLN A 136 0.04 -7.34 -8.00
CA GLN A 136 -1.35 -6.89 -8.11
C GLN A 136 -2.15 -7.19 -6.83
N VAL A 137 -2.02 -8.41 -6.29
CA VAL A 137 -2.69 -8.79 -5.04
C VAL A 137 -2.18 -7.97 -3.85
N SER A 138 -0.86 -7.75 -3.78
CA SER A 138 -0.24 -6.94 -2.71
C SER A 138 -0.69 -5.48 -2.74
N ASP A 139 -1.03 -4.95 -3.91
CA ASP A 139 -1.42 -3.55 -4.08
C ASP A 139 -2.93 -3.32 -3.99
N ASP A 140 -3.73 -4.38 -4.05
CA ASP A 140 -5.18 -4.26 -3.95
C ASP A 140 -5.61 -3.83 -2.54
N PRO A 141 -6.26 -2.66 -2.38
CA PRO A 141 -6.68 -2.16 -1.08
C PRO A 141 -7.67 -3.08 -0.34
N LYS A 142 -8.46 -3.89 -1.08
CA LYS A 142 -9.43 -4.83 -0.49
C LYS A 142 -8.71 -5.98 0.22
N TYR A 143 -7.71 -6.60 -0.44
CA TYR A 143 -6.91 -7.65 0.18
C TYR A 143 -6.12 -7.13 1.37
N ARG A 144 -5.50 -5.96 1.23
CA ARG A 144 -4.78 -5.31 2.33
C ARG A 144 -5.68 -5.03 3.53
N SER A 145 -6.88 -4.49 3.30
CA SER A 145 -7.85 -4.23 4.37
C SER A 145 -8.28 -5.49 5.09
N ARG A 146 -8.51 -6.58 4.35
CA ARG A 146 -8.88 -7.87 4.92
C ARG A 146 -7.74 -8.45 5.75
N LEU A 147 -6.53 -8.53 5.19
CA LEU A 147 -5.36 -9.03 5.89
C LEU A 147 -5.05 -8.24 7.17
N LEU A 148 -5.13 -6.91 7.11
CA LEU A 148 -4.94 -6.07 8.30
C LEU A 148 -5.95 -6.40 9.40
N LYS A 149 -7.22 -6.59 9.04
CA LYS A 149 -8.27 -6.97 9.97
C LYS A 149 -8.01 -8.36 10.58
N ASP A 150 -7.63 -9.33 9.75
CA ASP A 150 -7.36 -10.70 10.20
C ASP A 150 -6.14 -10.72 11.14
N ILE A 151 -5.06 -10.03 10.79
CA ILE A 151 -3.86 -9.91 11.64
C ILE A 151 -4.19 -9.21 12.96
N TYR A 152 -5.00 -8.15 12.94
CA TYR A 152 -5.39 -7.45 14.16
C TYR A 152 -6.16 -8.34 15.15
N HIS A 153 -7.03 -9.22 14.64
CA HIS A 153 -7.87 -10.09 15.49
C HIS A 153 -7.21 -11.42 15.88
N GLN A 154 -6.33 -11.95 15.02
CA GLN A 154 -5.77 -13.31 15.16
C GLN A 154 -4.24 -13.34 15.18
N GLY A 155 -3.60 -12.21 14.86
CA GLY A 155 -2.15 -12.13 14.79
C GLY A 155 -1.49 -12.28 16.16
N GLN A 156 -0.34 -12.94 16.18
CA GLN A 156 0.52 -13.08 17.35
C GLN A 156 1.85 -12.35 17.09
N ILE A 157 2.33 -11.65 18.10
CA ILE A 157 3.66 -11.04 18.07
C ILE A 157 4.65 -12.06 18.61
N VAL A 158 5.56 -12.52 17.76
CA VAL A 158 6.63 -13.45 18.15
C VAL A 158 7.96 -12.72 18.12
N SER A 159 8.66 -12.73 19.26
CA SER A 159 10.03 -12.23 19.39
C SER A 159 10.99 -13.40 19.59
N ALA A 160 12.05 -13.45 18.81
CA ALA A 160 13.09 -14.46 18.95
C ALA A 160 14.48 -13.83 18.84
N LYS A 161 15.44 -14.33 19.65
CA LYS A 161 16.83 -13.91 19.57
C LYS A 161 17.41 -14.26 18.20
N LYS A 162 18.09 -13.32 17.56
CA LYS A 162 18.75 -13.54 16.27
C LYS A 162 19.90 -14.53 16.43
N LYS A 163 19.94 -15.60 15.63
CA LYS A 163 20.92 -16.71 15.74
C LYS A 163 22.42 -16.30 15.70
N LYS A 164 22.75 -15.06 15.34
CA LYS A 164 24.12 -14.53 15.24
C LYS A 164 24.40 -13.32 16.16
N ALA A 165 23.51 -13.00 17.08
CA ALA A 165 23.82 -12.00 18.10
C ALA A 165 24.63 -12.69 19.19
N GLU A 166 25.95 -12.75 19.04
CA GLU A 166 26.86 -12.96 20.15
C GLU A 166 26.68 -11.79 21.11
N ASP A 167 26.67 -12.10 22.42
CA ASP A 167 26.54 -11.09 23.45
C ASP A 167 27.82 -10.22 23.41
N GLU A 168 27.75 -9.03 22.82
CA GLU A 168 28.72 -7.99 23.11
C GLU A 168 28.52 -7.61 24.57
N LYS A 169 29.45 -8.10 25.39
CA LYS A 169 29.62 -7.68 26.81
C LYS A 169 30.29 -6.34 26.88
#